data_4e5e517f711eb32cdffe0d92b62b4b52
#
_entry.id   4e5e517f711eb32cdffe0d92b62b4b52
#
_cell.length_a   1.000
_cell.length_b   1.000
_cell.length_c   1.000
_cell.angle_alpha   90.00
_cell.angle_beta   90.00
_cell.angle_gamma   90.00
#
_symmetry.space_group_name_H-M   'P 1'
#
loop_
_entity.id
_entity.type
_entity.pdbx_description
1 polymer ?
#
loop_
_entity_poly.entity_id
_entity_poly.type
_entity_poly.pdbx_seq_one_letter_code
_entity_poly.pdbx_strand_id
1 'polypeptide(L)'
;MKNKRIKNNRKLRSSRRKAVKTIGKAAMLVGAANFLPMPWVRKVEAADYMLIGVPSSLSTPYGVADDQDHLNGTIMAIEAINAKGGVQGRELKTFVPDYDKLSAESTQASIAACIDKKVHAYSNAFTFAPIPGMDTSTKWKAPY
;
A
#
# COMPACT_ATOMS: atom_id res chain seq x y z
N MET A 1 13.93 -30.91 -59.70
CA MET A 1 14.30 -30.36 -58.37
C MET A 1 13.29 -29.37 -57.72
N LYS A 2 12.27 -28.87 -58.37
CA LYS A 2 11.24 -27.91 -57.82
C LYS A 2 10.26 -28.51 -56.79
N ASN A 3 9.92 -29.82 -56.89
CA ASN A 3 8.89 -30.44 -56.04
C ASN A 3 9.28 -30.71 -54.59
N LYS A 4 10.59 -30.87 -54.30
CA LYS A 4 11.09 -31.11 -52.93
C LYS A 4 11.05 -29.86 -52.06
N ARG A 5 11.28 -28.68 -52.62
CA ARG A 5 11.22 -27.39 -51.92
C ARG A 5 9.80 -27.01 -51.47
N ILE A 6 8.81 -27.29 -52.31
CA ILE A 6 7.40 -26.96 -52.00
C ILE A 6 6.85 -27.83 -50.85
N LYS A 7 7.22 -29.10 -50.80
CA LYS A 7 6.82 -30.03 -49.69
C LYS A 7 7.43 -29.60 -48.35
N ASN A 8 8.69 -29.17 -48.33
CA ASN A 8 9.34 -28.69 -47.08
C ASN A 8 8.71 -27.42 -46.53
N ASN A 9 8.36 -26.45 -47.37
CA ASN A 9 7.69 -25.22 -46.95
C ASN A 9 6.29 -25.45 -46.35
N ARG A 10 5.54 -26.46 -46.88
CA ARG A 10 4.24 -26.83 -46.31
C ARG A 10 4.38 -27.50 -44.92
N LYS A 11 5.39 -28.33 -44.72
CA LYS A 11 5.66 -28.95 -43.41
C LYS A 11 6.05 -27.91 -42.35
N LEU A 12 6.89 -26.94 -42.69
CA LEU A 12 7.31 -25.85 -41.79
C LEU A 12 6.13 -24.93 -41.40
N ARG A 13 5.24 -24.61 -42.34
CA ARG A 13 4.02 -23.82 -42.07
C ARG A 13 3.02 -24.56 -41.17
N SER A 14 2.87 -25.86 -41.33
CA SER A 14 2.02 -26.72 -40.52
C SER A 14 2.55 -26.83 -39.07
N SER A 15 3.88 -26.95 -38.90
CA SER A 15 4.53 -27.01 -37.59
C SER A 15 4.39 -25.70 -36.81
N ARG A 16 4.58 -24.56 -37.46
CA ARG A 16 4.38 -23.23 -36.83
C ARG A 16 2.94 -22.99 -36.38
N ARG A 17 1.94 -23.41 -37.17
CA ARG A 17 0.52 -23.30 -36.80
C ARG A 17 0.16 -24.20 -35.62
N LYS A 18 0.77 -25.37 -35.48
CA LYS A 18 0.58 -26.24 -34.31
C LYS A 18 1.23 -25.64 -33.05
N ALA A 19 2.44 -25.09 -33.16
CA ALA A 19 3.12 -24.44 -32.05
C ALA A 19 2.33 -23.23 -31.50
N VAL A 20 1.81 -22.37 -32.38
CA VAL A 20 0.98 -21.22 -31.98
C VAL A 20 -0.31 -21.64 -31.30
N LYS A 21 -0.98 -22.71 -31.75
CA LYS A 21 -2.18 -23.26 -31.11
C LYS A 21 -1.89 -23.86 -29.72
N THR A 22 -0.70 -24.45 -29.53
CA THR A 22 -0.30 -25.03 -28.26
C THR A 22 0.06 -23.93 -27.25
N ILE A 23 0.73 -22.87 -27.69
CA ILE A 23 1.04 -21.69 -26.84
C ILE A 23 -0.26 -20.98 -26.44
N GLY A 24 -1.22 -20.81 -27.34
CA GLY A 24 -2.52 -20.21 -27.03
C GLY A 24 -3.32 -21.01 -25.99
N LYS A 25 -3.26 -22.33 -26.02
CA LYS A 25 -3.93 -23.19 -25.01
C LYS A 25 -3.21 -23.15 -23.65
N ALA A 26 -1.89 -23.07 -23.63
CA ALA A 26 -1.12 -22.94 -22.39
C ALA A 26 -1.33 -21.56 -21.73
N ALA A 27 -1.43 -20.49 -22.54
CA ALA A 27 -1.72 -19.16 -22.01
C ALA A 27 -3.13 -19.04 -21.42
N MET A 28 -4.12 -19.74 -21.96
CA MET A 28 -5.47 -19.78 -21.37
C MET A 28 -5.50 -20.56 -20.04
N LEU A 29 -4.66 -21.60 -19.87
CA LEU A 29 -4.60 -22.35 -18.63
C LEU A 29 -3.92 -21.56 -17.49
N VAL A 30 -2.93 -20.73 -17.81
CA VAL A 30 -2.28 -19.86 -16.81
C VAL A 30 -3.21 -18.73 -16.36
N GLY A 31 -4.04 -18.19 -17.27
CA GLY A 31 -5.07 -17.19 -16.93
C GLY A 31 -6.19 -17.73 -16.04
N ALA A 32 -6.57 -19.01 -16.22
CA ALA A 32 -7.64 -19.64 -15.45
C ALA A 32 -7.19 -20.05 -14.02
N ALA A 33 -5.90 -20.31 -13.80
CA ALA A 33 -5.38 -20.68 -12.48
C ALA A 33 -5.50 -19.56 -11.44
N ASN A 34 -5.60 -18.28 -11.88
CA ASN A 34 -5.80 -17.15 -10.99
C ASN A 34 -7.25 -16.96 -10.51
N PHE A 35 -8.20 -17.75 -11.04
CA PHE A 35 -9.62 -17.68 -10.67
C PHE A 35 -10.13 -18.90 -9.89
N LEU A 36 -9.26 -19.86 -9.56
CA LEU A 36 -9.67 -20.97 -8.71
C LEU A 36 -9.73 -20.46 -7.27
N PRO A 37 -10.91 -20.43 -6.62
CA PRO A 37 -10.98 -20.11 -5.21
C PRO A 37 -10.21 -21.19 -4.44
N MET A 38 -9.06 -20.84 -3.87
CA MET A 38 -8.35 -21.71 -2.96
C MET A 38 -9.12 -21.72 -1.63
N PRO A 39 -9.80 -22.81 -1.26
CA PRO A 39 -10.71 -22.82 -0.11
C PRO A 39 -9.98 -22.67 1.24
N TRP A 40 -8.65 -22.78 1.25
CA TRP A 40 -7.82 -22.56 2.44
C TRP A 40 -7.21 -21.15 2.54
N VAL A 41 -7.30 -20.35 1.50
CA VAL A 41 -6.97 -18.93 1.60
C VAL A 41 -8.15 -18.28 2.28
N ARG A 42 -8.09 -18.13 3.62
CA ARG A 42 -9.00 -17.22 4.31
C ARG A 42 -8.86 -15.86 3.60
N LYS A 43 -9.93 -15.39 2.99
CA LYS A 43 -10.06 -13.96 2.70
C LYS A 43 -9.93 -13.28 4.04
N VAL A 44 -8.74 -12.79 4.37
CA VAL A 44 -8.62 -11.75 5.37
C VAL A 44 -9.43 -10.62 4.75
N GLU A 45 -10.58 -10.32 5.31
CA GLU A 45 -11.28 -9.08 4.99
C GLU A 45 -10.29 -7.97 5.32
N ALA A 46 -9.54 -7.56 4.31
CA ALA A 46 -8.75 -6.36 4.42
C ALA A 46 -9.77 -5.26 4.70
N ALA A 47 -9.59 -4.51 5.79
CA ALA A 47 -10.43 -3.36 6.05
C ALA A 47 -10.57 -2.56 4.74
N ASP A 48 -11.76 -2.12 4.42
CA ASP A 48 -12.07 -1.38 3.18
C ASP A 48 -11.26 -0.07 3.06
N TYR A 49 -10.47 0.26 4.06
CA TYR A 49 -9.62 1.45 4.12
C TYR A 49 -8.23 1.14 4.70
N MET A 50 -7.28 2.01 4.41
CA MET A 50 -5.97 2.07 5.06
C MET A 50 -5.93 3.28 5.99
N LEU A 51 -5.52 3.07 7.24
CA LEU A 51 -5.44 4.13 8.24
C LEU A 51 -4.03 4.72 8.28
N ILE A 52 -3.95 6.04 8.15
CA ILE A 52 -2.70 6.81 8.24
C ILE A 52 -2.70 7.56 9.58
N GLY A 53 -1.70 7.30 10.40
CA GLY A 53 -1.48 8.05 11.63
C GLY A 53 -0.84 9.41 11.33
N VAL A 54 -1.42 10.48 11.85
CA VAL A 54 -0.92 11.86 11.66
C VAL A 54 -0.85 12.53 13.03
N PRO A 55 0.12 12.14 13.90
CA PRO A 55 0.31 12.84 15.17
C PRO A 55 0.54 14.33 14.91
N SER A 56 -0.24 15.17 15.56
CA SER A 56 -0.20 16.61 15.35
C SER A 56 -0.37 17.36 16.67
N SER A 57 0.43 18.41 16.87
CA SER A 57 0.35 19.26 18.06
C SER A 57 -0.68 20.37 17.80
N LEU A 58 -1.92 20.14 18.21
CA LEU A 58 -3.04 21.02 17.88
C LEU A 58 -3.54 21.83 19.08
N SER A 59 -3.28 21.38 20.31
CA SER A 59 -3.78 22.03 21.54
C SER A 59 -2.68 22.71 22.38
N THR A 60 -1.41 22.53 22.04
CA THR A 60 -0.29 23.14 22.77
C THR A 60 0.05 24.53 22.22
N PRO A 61 0.64 25.42 23.02
CA PRO A 61 0.95 26.80 22.58
C PRO A 61 2.08 26.87 21.54
N TYR A 62 2.79 25.76 21.25
CA TYR A 62 3.96 25.77 20.39
C TYR A 62 3.74 24.90 19.15
N GLY A 63 3.99 25.46 17.98
CA GLY A 63 4.05 24.73 16.71
C GLY A 63 2.70 24.29 16.14
N VAL A 64 1.59 24.81 16.67
CA VAL A 64 0.23 24.50 16.16
C VAL A 64 0.09 24.87 14.69
N ALA A 65 0.63 26.00 14.26
CA ALA A 65 0.53 26.43 12.86
C ALA A 65 1.25 25.45 11.92
N ASP A 66 2.47 25.04 12.26
CA ASP A 66 3.27 24.10 11.46
C ASP A 66 2.59 22.73 11.35
N ASP A 67 2.05 22.23 12.46
CA ASP A 67 1.38 20.93 12.49
C ASP A 67 0.01 20.99 11.81
N GLN A 68 -0.69 22.12 11.90
CA GLN A 68 -1.94 22.33 11.17
C GLN A 68 -1.70 22.35 9.65
N ASP A 69 -0.64 23.02 9.20
CA ASP A 69 -0.27 23.07 7.78
C ASP A 69 0.14 21.70 7.28
N HIS A 70 0.93 20.96 8.06
CA HIS A 70 1.27 19.55 7.75
C HIS A 70 0.02 18.67 7.66
N LEU A 71 -0.90 18.78 8.63
CA LEU A 71 -2.14 18.01 8.65
C LEU A 71 -3.01 18.35 7.42
N ASN A 72 -3.16 19.63 7.10
CA ASN A 72 -3.90 20.08 5.94
C ASN A 72 -3.29 19.53 4.64
N GLY A 73 -1.95 19.59 4.50
CA GLY A 73 -1.24 19.04 3.36
C GLY A 73 -1.42 17.53 3.24
N THR A 74 -1.40 16.81 4.37
CA THR A 74 -1.64 15.36 4.41
C THR A 74 -3.07 15.03 3.99
N ILE A 75 -4.06 15.77 4.47
CA ILE A 75 -5.48 15.58 4.09
C ILE A 75 -5.66 15.81 2.59
N MET A 76 -5.12 16.91 2.04
CA MET A 76 -5.18 17.20 0.60
C MET A 76 -4.56 16.08 -0.24
N ALA A 77 -3.42 15.55 0.19
CA ALA A 77 -2.77 14.42 -0.49
C ALA A 77 -3.64 13.15 -0.45
N ILE A 78 -4.23 12.84 0.69
CA ILE A 78 -5.13 11.70 0.88
C ILE A 78 -6.38 11.84 -0.01
N GLU A 79 -7.00 13.01 -0.05
CA GLU A 79 -8.15 13.29 -0.93
C GLU A 79 -7.80 13.10 -2.40
N ALA A 80 -6.63 13.59 -2.84
CA ALA A 80 -6.15 13.43 -4.21
C ALA A 80 -5.86 11.95 -4.57
N ILE A 81 -5.39 11.15 -3.62
CA ILE A 81 -5.18 9.71 -3.80
C ILE A 81 -6.53 8.99 -3.85
N ASN A 82 -7.43 9.30 -2.93
CA ASN A 82 -8.77 8.69 -2.87
C ASN A 82 -9.60 8.99 -4.11
N ALA A 83 -9.50 10.20 -4.67
CA ALA A 83 -10.13 10.57 -5.93
C ALA A 83 -9.66 9.72 -7.13
N LYS A 84 -8.47 9.12 -7.05
CA LYS A 84 -7.92 8.18 -8.05
C LYS A 84 -8.19 6.71 -7.73
N GLY A 85 -9.01 6.41 -6.73
CA GLY A 85 -9.37 5.05 -6.31
C GLY A 85 -8.56 4.50 -5.14
N GLY A 86 -7.84 5.36 -4.41
CA GLY A 86 -7.09 4.98 -3.20
C GLY A 86 -5.81 4.20 -3.49
N VAL A 87 -5.34 3.47 -2.50
CA VAL A 87 -4.15 2.60 -2.60
C VAL A 87 -4.62 1.14 -2.69
N GLN A 88 -4.28 0.48 -3.78
CA GLN A 88 -4.73 -0.90 -4.06
C GLN A 88 -6.26 -1.06 -3.98
N GLY A 89 -7.02 -0.03 -4.40
CA GLY A 89 -8.48 -0.02 -4.35
C GLY A 89 -9.07 0.22 -2.96
N ARG A 90 -8.26 0.60 -1.97
CA ARG A 90 -8.69 0.94 -0.61
C ARG A 90 -8.59 2.43 -0.35
N GLU A 91 -9.61 2.97 0.27
CA GLU A 91 -9.63 4.36 0.71
C GLU A 91 -8.57 4.62 1.80
N LEU A 92 -7.92 5.78 1.79
CA LEU A 92 -7.08 6.25 2.88
C LEU A 92 -7.91 7.07 3.86
N LYS A 93 -7.72 6.83 5.16
CA LYS A 93 -8.30 7.62 6.26
C LYS A 93 -7.22 8.08 7.22
N THR A 94 -7.46 9.16 7.94
CA THR A 94 -6.53 9.69 8.94
C THR A 94 -6.95 9.32 10.35
N PHE A 95 -5.98 9.09 11.22
CA PHE A 95 -6.11 9.11 12.66
C PHE A 95 -5.14 10.14 13.20
N VAL A 96 -5.67 11.16 13.89
CA VAL A 96 -4.91 12.35 14.32
C VAL A 96 -4.88 12.39 15.85
N PRO A 97 -3.91 11.74 16.51
CA PRO A 97 -3.71 11.93 17.93
C PRO A 97 -3.06 13.29 18.17
N ASP A 98 -3.64 14.07 19.09
CA ASP A 98 -3.07 15.32 19.56
C ASP A 98 -1.95 15.04 20.56
N TYR A 99 -0.85 15.80 20.49
CA TYR A 99 0.28 15.61 21.40
C TYR A 99 1.06 16.91 21.63
N ASP A 100 1.78 16.96 22.74
CA ASP A 100 2.78 18.01 23.00
C ASP A 100 4.12 17.60 22.38
N LYS A 101 4.56 18.30 21.34
CA LYS A 101 5.81 17.99 20.62
C LYS A 101 7.08 18.28 21.44
N LEU A 102 6.97 18.99 22.56
CA LEU A 102 8.08 19.23 23.49
C LEU A 102 8.19 18.15 24.57
N SER A 103 7.15 17.34 24.78
CA SER A 103 7.11 16.27 25.77
C SER A 103 7.46 14.93 25.15
N ALA A 104 8.46 14.25 25.73
CA ALA A 104 8.84 12.89 25.35
C ALA A 104 7.71 11.88 25.62
N GLU A 105 7.06 12.02 26.79
CA GLU A 105 5.94 11.14 27.16
C GLU A 105 4.76 11.31 26.22
N SER A 106 4.43 12.56 25.86
CA SER A 106 3.34 12.85 24.94
C SER A 106 3.63 12.31 23.53
N THR A 107 4.88 12.43 23.08
CA THR A 107 5.32 11.83 21.80
C THR A 107 5.17 10.31 21.82
N GLN A 108 5.63 9.64 22.89
CA GLN A 108 5.46 8.19 23.03
C GLN A 108 3.99 7.77 23.05
N ALA A 109 3.16 8.50 23.79
CA ALA A 109 1.73 8.22 23.91
C ALA A 109 1.02 8.35 22.55
N SER A 110 1.34 9.37 21.75
CA SER A 110 0.75 9.57 20.43
C SER A 110 1.11 8.43 19.44
N ILE A 111 2.36 7.99 19.46
CA ILE A 111 2.79 6.85 18.64
C ILE A 111 2.15 5.55 19.13
N ALA A 112 2.09 5.32 20.46
CA ALA A 112 1.39 4.16 21.02
C ALA A 112 -0.08 4.14 20.63
N ALA A 113 -0.78 5.27 20.67
CA ALA A 113 -2.16 5.39 20.21
C ALA A 113 -2.33 5.02 18.72
N CYS A 114 -1.38 5.40 17.88
CA CYS A 114 -1.38 4.99 16.48
C CYS A 114 -1.18 3.47 16.33
N ILE A 115 -0.29 2.87 17.11
CA ILE A 115 -0.05 1.42 17.12
C ILE A 115 -1.31 0.67 17.56
N ASP A 116 -1.97 1.13 18.62
CA ASP A 116 -3.22 0.53 19.13
C ASP A 116 -4.35 0.61 18.11
N LYS A 117 -4.40 1.70 17.34
CA LYS A 117 -5.32 1.86 16.21
C LYS A 117 -4.92 1.06 14.97
N LYS A 118 -3.76 0.39 14.99
CA LYS A 118 -3.24 -0.39 13.87
C LYS A 118 -3.11 0.42 12.58
N VAL A 119 -2.53 1.61 12.68
CA VAL A 119 -2.26 2.41 11.50
C VAL A 119 -1.32 1.68 10.54
N HIS A 120 -1.49 1.91 9.25
CA HIS A 120 -0.70 1.26 8.21
C HIS A 120 0.58 2.03 7.89
N ALA A 121 0.57 3.34 8.13
CA ALA A 121 1.72 4.22 7.97
C ALA A 121 1.55 5.48 8.81
N TYR A 122 2.64 6.22 8.97
CA TYR A 122 2.64 7.53 9.62
C TYR A 122 2.93 8.63 8.61
N SER A 123 2.29 9.79 8.82
CA SER A 123 2.71 11.08 8.28
C SER A 123 2.98 11.98 9.48
N ASN A 124 4.24 12.28 9.75
CA ASN A 124 4.63 13.03 10.93
C ASN A 124 5.25 14.38 10.53
N ALA A 125 4.87 15.43 11.24
CA ALA A 125 5.50 16.74 11.15
C ALA A 125 6.83 16.75 11.94
N PHE A 126 7.42 17.90 12.01
CA PHE A 126 8.60 18.14 12.83
C PHE A 126 8.29 17.94 14.33
N THR A 127 9.14 17.16 15.03
CA THR A 127 9.07 16.98 16.49
C THR A 127 10.42 17.32 17.12
N PHE A 128 10.39 17.87 18.34
CA PHE A 128 11.60 18.12 19.14
C PHE A 128 12.07 16.90 19.92
N ALA A 129 11.25 15.85 20.03
CA ALA A 129 11.56 14.63 20.76
C ALA A 129 11.38 13.38 19.84
N PRO A 130 12.15 13.24 18.75
CA PRO A 130 11.96 12.13 17.82
C PRO A 130 12.39 10.78 18.41
N ILE A 131 13.46 10.74 19.22
CA ILE A 131 14.04 9.49 19.75
C ILE A 131 13.04 8.65 20.54
N PRO A 132 12.27 9.20 21.50
CA PRO A 132 11.26 8.46 22.24
C PRO A 132 10.19 7.83 21.32
N GLY A 133 9.79 8.54 20.26
CA GLY A 133 8.86 8.01 19.25
C GLY A 133 9.46 6.87 18.45
N MET A 134 10.71 7.00 18.02
CA MET A 134 11.46 5.94 17.31
C MET A 134 11.62 4.69 18.17
N ASP A 135 11.97 4.82 19.44
CA ASP A 135 12.11 3.70 20.36
C ASP A 135 10.78 2.96 20.53
N THR A 136 9.67 3.69 20.69
CA THR A 136 8.33 3.12 20.79
C THR A 136 7.95 2.38 19.53
N SER A 137 8.17 2.98 18.36
CA SER A 137 7.89 2.39 17.05
C SER A 137 8.72 1.11 16.82
N THR A 138 10.02 1.16 17.13
CA THR A 138 10.93 0.01 16.99
C THR A 138 10.52 -1.14 17.87
N LYS A 139 10.15 -0.88 19.14
CA LYS A 139 9.68 -1.89 20.09
C LYS A 139 8.45 -2.64 19.55
N TRP A 140 7.56 -1.96 18.90
CA TRP A 140 6.32 -2.53 18.34
C TRP A 140 6.45 -2.96 16.89
N LYS A 141 7.65 -2.85 16.29
CA LYS A 141 7.90 -3.15 14.86
C LYS A 141 6.97 -2.38 13.92
N ALA A 142 6.57 -1.18 14.34
CA ALA A 142 5.76 -0.29 13.54
C ALA A 142 6.66 0.61 12.67
N PRO A 143 6.22 1.06 11.50
CA PRO A 143 6.93 2.08 10.72
C PRO A 143 6.92 3.41 11.49
N TYR A 144 8.02 4.17 11.38
CA TYR A 144 8.14 5.51 11.96
C TYR A 144 8.57 6.51 10.89
#